data_123c1b07e6f25327822d439e25bee8b4
#
_entry.id   123c1b07e6f25327822d439e25bee8b4
#
_cell.length_a   1.000
_cell.length_b   1.000
_cell.length_c   1.000
_cell.angle_alpha   90.00
_cell.angle_beta   90.00
_cell.angle_gamma   90.00
#
_symmetry.space_group_name_H-M   'P 1'
#
loop_
_entity.id
_entity.type
_entity.pdbx_description
1 polymer ?
#
loop_
_entity_poly.entity_id
_entity_poly.type
_entity_poly.pdbx_seq_one_letter_code
_entity_poly.pdbx_strand_id
1 'polypeptide(L)'
;MKDKLIIFDMDNTILRSNIDFPRMRQTVYDLLDSRGWGQYKRGSTANTILAYSDSPDYDPDLAEQMWREVAKIEDEGLAHAILEPLAISALEYLGQSCELAVLTNNTDFNLEDNLGKLGLLPYLSCVAGRDSVPRLKPAPDGLLWVAAHYPQIPLERVVTVGDAINDAQAAEAAGISFVAYNNSRMEDWTKWSPEPLLKLSSWDKPSCDMLLQLWRD
;
A
#
# COMPACT_ATOMS: atom_id res chain seq x y z
N MET A 1 -5.00 24.33 10.72
CA MET A 1 -5.31 23.37 9.63
C MET A 1 -4.00 22.70 9.29
N LYS A 2 -3.96 21.38 9.18
CA LYS A 2 -2.75 20.67 8.80
C LYS A 2 -2.47 20.93 7.32
N ASP A 3 -1.21 21.13 6.97
CA ASP A 3 -0.75 21.52 5.64
C ASP A 3 0.21 20.49 5.01
N LYS A 4 0.25 19.26 5.59
CA LYS A 4 1.08 18.14 5.20
C LYS A 4 0.26 16.87 5.21
N LEU A 5 0.54 15.97 4.26
CA LEU A 5 -0.10 14.66 4.16
C LEU A 5 0.95 13.55 4.12
N ILE A 6 0.76 12.54 4.94
CA ILE A 6 1.53 11.29 4.87
C ILE A 6 0.56 10.18 4.45
N ILE A 7 0.88 9.53 3.34
CA ILE A 7 0.13 8.37 2.83
C ILE A 7 0.97 7.13 3.13
N PHE A 8 0.49 6.27 4.01
CA PHE A 8 1.17 5.02 4.35
C PHE A 8 0.68 3.90 3.44
N ASP A 9 1.60 3.09 2.94
CA ASP A 9 1.27 1.71 2.65
C ASP A 9 0.91 0.98 3.95
N MET A 10 0.25 -0.16 3.85
CA MET A 10 -0.28 -0.87 5.00
C MET A 10 0.63 -2.02 5.43
N ASP A 11 0.81 -3.01 4.55
CA ASP A 11 1.49 -4.26 4.87
C ASP A 11 3.00 -4.06 5.02
N ASN A 12 3.56 -4.54 6.13
CA ASN A 12 4.96 -4.36 6.53
C ASN A 12 5.40 -2.89 6.66
N THR A 13 4.45 -1.96 6.67
CA THR A 13 4.68 -0.52 6.88
C THR A 13 4.09 -0.08 8.23
N ILE A 14 2.78 -0.19 8.44
CA ILE A 14 2.12 0.13 9.73
C ILE A 14 1.61 -1.12 10.47
N LEU A 15 1.44 -2.22 9.76
CA LEU A 15 1.09 -3.52 10.32
C LEU A 15 1.83 -4.65 9.58
N ARG A 16 1.84 -5.82 10.16
CA ARG A 16 2.23 -7.08 9.53
C ARG A 16 0.98 -7.91 9.34
N SER A 17 0.52 -8.00 8.12
CA SER A 17 -0.51 -8.95 7.79
C SER A 17 0.05 -10.38 7.81
N ASN A 18 -0.84 -11.32 8.05
CA ASN A 18 -0.51 -12.75 7.91
C ASN A 18 -1.05 -13.29 6.58
N ILE A 19 -1.02 -12.45 5.54
CA ILE A 19 -1.49 -12.80 4.20
C ILE A 19 -0.56 -13.86 3.59
N ASP A 20 -1.14 -14.98 3.17
CA ASP A 20 -0.43 -16.05 2.47
C ASP A 20 -0.26 -15.67 0.99
N PHE A 21 0.69 -14.77 0.69
CA PHE A 21 1.01 -14.35 -0.68
C PHE A 21 1.38 -15.51 -1.62
N PRO A 22 2.12 -16.56 -1.19
CA PRO A 22 2.33 -17.75 -2.01
C PRO A 22 1.02 -18.46 -2.39
N ARG A 23 0.13 -18.70 -1.43
CA ARG A 23 -1.19 -19.31 -1.68
C ARG A 23 -2.02 -18.42 -2.61
N MET A 24 -2.07 -17.14 -2.36
CA MET A 24 -2.78 -16.17 -3.19
C MET A 24 -2.34 -16.24 -4.65
N ARG A 25 -1.04 -16.22 -4.90
CA ARG A 25 -0.46 -16.33 -6.24
C ARG A 25 -0.77 -17.67 -6.88
N GLN A 26 -0.65 -18.77 -6.14
CA GLN A 26 -0.95 -20.11 -6.66
C GLN A 26 -2.43 -20.22 -7.06
N THR A 27 -3.35 -19.73 -6.23
CA THR A 27 -4.78 -19.71 -6.53
C THR A 27 -5.09 -19.03 -7.87
N VAL A 28 -4.49 -17.87 -8.12
CA VAL A 28 -4.65 -17.15 -9.40
C VAL A 28 -4.02 -17.93 -10.56
N TYR A 29 -2.88 -18.57 -10.34
CA TYR A 29 -2.23 -19.40 -11.36
C TYR A 29 -3.07 -20.59 -11.73
N ASP A 30 -3.68 -21.28 -10.77
CA ASP A 30 -4.53 -22.46 -11.00
C ASP A 30 -5.79 -22.07 -11.79
N LEU A 31 -6.37 -20.91 -11.51
CA LEU A 31 -7.50 -20.39 -12.28
C LEU A 31 -7.13 -20.13 -13.75
N LEU A 32 -5.98 -19.50 -14.01
CA LEU A 32 -5.48 -19.29 -15.39
C LEU A 32 -5.16 -20.62 -16.09
N ASP A 33 -4.52 -21.57 -15.40
CA ASP A 33 -4.18 -22.87 -15.97
C ASP A 33 -5.43 -23.68 -16.34
N SER A 34 -6.50 -23.59 -15.54
CA SER A 34 -7.78 -24.23 -15.82
C SER A 34 -8.40 -23.82 -17.16
N ARG A 35 -8.01 -22.65 -17.68
CA ARG A 35 -8.44 -22.09 -18.97
C ARG A 35 -7.37 -22.20 -20.07
N GLY A 36 -6.19 -22.75 -19.77
CA GLY A 36 -5.06 -22.83 -20.69
C GLY A 36 -4.32 -21.49 -20.88
N TRP A 37 -4.44 -20.55 -19.95
CA TRP A 37 -3.92 -19.18 -20.02
C TRP A 37 -2.69 -18.93 -19.15
N GLY A 38 -1.90 -19.97 -18.91
CA GLY A 38 -0.68 -19.89 -18.09
C GLY A 38 0.37 -18.87 -18.59
N GLN A 39 0.29 -18.42 -19.85
CA GLN A 39 1.17 -17.39 -20.43
C GLN A 39 1.04 -16.01 -19.77
N TYR A 40 -0.03 -15.75 -19.02
CA TYR A 40 -0.27 -14.50 -18.30
C TYR A 40 0.33 -14.46 -16.90
N LYS A 41 0.86 -15.56 -16.40
CA LYS A 41 1.51 -15.63 -15.09
C LYS A 41 2.68 -14.66 -14.98
N ARG A 42 2.76 -13.94 -13.87
CA ARG A 42 3.79 -12.96 -13.53
C ARG A 42 4.31 -13.22 -12.12
N GLY A 43 5.34 -12.51 -11.70
CA GLY A 43 5.96 -12.68 -10.38
C GLY A 43 5.07 -12.33 -9.19
N SER A 44 4.10 -11.44 -9.35
CA SER A 44 3.13 -11.07 -8.32
C SER A 44 1.69 -11.37 -8.75
N THR A 45 0.80 -11.52 -7.77
CA THR A 45 -0.63 -11.73 -7.99
C THR A 45 -1.26 -10.59 -8.78
N ALA A 46 -1.07 -9.36 -8.32
CA ALA A 46 -1.61 -8.17 -8.97
C ALA A 46 -1.14 -8.03 -10.41
N ASN A 47 0.18 -8.14 -10.65
CA ASN A 47 0.73 -8.07 -12.01
C ASN A 47 0.21 -9.19 -12.93
N THR A 48 -0.08 -10.36 -12.36
CA THR A 48 -0.67 -11.48 -13.12
C THR A 48 -2.09 -11.14 -13.56
N ILE A 49 -2.93 -10.66 -12.65
CA ILE A 49 -4.32 -10.33 -12.96
C ILE A 49 -4.38 -9.13 -13.92
N LEU A 50 -3.53 -8.11 -13.71
CA LEU A 50 -3.46 -6.96 -14.64
C LEU A 50 -3.01 -7.38 -16.03
N ALA A 51 -1.96 -8.19 -16.16
CA ALA A 51 -1.49 -8.70 -17.46
C ALA A 51 -2.56 -9.54 -18.18
N TYR A 52 -3.38 -10.27 -17.42
CA TYR A 52 -4.53 -10.99 -17.97
C TYR A 52 -5.63 -10.01 -18.38
N SER A 53 -5.94 -9.00 -17.57
CA SER A 53 -6.98 -8.01 -17.86
C SER A 53 -6.70 -7.19 -19.12
N ASP A 54 -5.43 -6.97 -19.45
CA ASP A 54 -4.99 -6.26 -20.65
C ASP A 54 -4.88 -7.18 -21.90
N SER A 55 -5.25 -8.45 -21.76
CA SER A 55 -5.05 -9.46 -22.81
C SER A 55 -6.25 -9.58 -23.75
N PRO A 56 -6.05 -10.10 -24.97
CA PRO A 56 -7.16 -10.42 -25.89
C PRO A 56 -8.05 -11.58 -25.40
N ASP A 57 -7.57 -12.37 -24.42
CA ASP A 57 -8.28 -13.49 -23.83
C ASP A 57 -9.10 -13.09 -22.58
N TYR A 58 -9.20 -11.77 -22.33
CA TYR A 58 -9.87 -11.25 -21.14
C TYR A 58 -11.32 -11.72 -21.02
N ASP A 59 -11.62 -12.35 -19.90
CA ASP A 59 -12.95 -12.76 -19.47
C ASP A 59 -13.27 -12.08 -18.14
N PRO A 60 -14.25 -11.15 -18.11
CA PRO A 60 -14.60 -10.44 -16.88
C PRO A 60 -14.99 -11.35 -15.73
N ASP A 61 -15.67 -12.49 -15.99
CA ASP A 61 -16.12 -13.41 -14.96
C ASP A 61 -14.92 -14.10 -14.29
N LEU A 62 -13.90 -14.45 -15.07
CA LEU A 62 -12.67 -15.04 -14.51
C LEU A 62 -11.86 -13.98 -13.75
N ALA A 63 -11.75 -12.77 -14.24
CA ALA A 63 -11.08 -11.68 -13.55
C ALA A 63 -11.75 -11.38 -12.20
N GLU A 64 -13.07 -11.31 -12.17
CA GLU A 64 -13.83 -11.15 -10.93
C GLU A 64 -13.63 -12.34 -9.98
N GLN A 65 -13.62 -13.57 -10.50
CA GLN A 65 -13.34 -14.75 -9.70
C GLN A 65 -11.93 -14.68 -9.08
N MET A 66 -10.91 -14.32 -9.85
CA MET A 66 -9.55 -14.16 -9.34
C MET A 66 -9.50 -13.15 -8.19
N TRP A 67 -10.07 -11.96 -8.40
CA TRP A 67 -10.09 -10.92 -7.36
C TRP A 67 -10.87 -11.32 -6.12
N ARG A 68 -11.96 -12.05 -6.26
CA ARG A 68 -12.75 -12.59 -5.14
C ARG A 68 -11.97 -13.61 -4.30
N GLU A 69 -11.22 -14.51 -4.95
CA GLU A 69 -10.38 -15.44 -4.22
C GLU A 69 -9.19 -14.76 -3.54
N VAL A 70 -8.60 -13.74 -4.18
CA VAL A 70 -7.58 -12.89 -3.59
C VAL A 70 -8.13 -12.19 -2.34
N ALA A 71 -9.30 -11.55 -2.43
CA ALA A 71 -9.92 -10.83 -1.31
C ALA A 71 -10.17 -11.71 -0.08
N LYS A 72 -10.56 -12.99 -0.29
CA LYS A 72 -10.72 -13.95 0.83
C LYS A 72 -9.41 -14.21 1.57
N ILE A 73 -8.32 -14.39 0.82
CA ILE A 73 -7.00 -14.65 1.42
C ILE A 73 -6.45 -13.40 2.12
N GLU A 74 -6.71 -12.23 1.55
CA GLU A 74 -6.39 -10.94 2.19
C GLU A 74 -7.14 -10.77 3.51
N ASP A 75 -8.45 -10.99 3.54
CA ASP A 75 -9.28 -10.88 4.74
C ASP A 75 -8.86 -11.89 5.83
N GLU A 76 -8.63 -13.15 5.45
CA GLU A 76 -8.11 -14.19 6.36
C GLU A 76 -6.77 -13.74 6.99
N GLY A 77 -5.87 -13.17 6.20
CA GLY A 77 -4.57 -12.71 6.68
C GLY A 77 -4.66 -11.45 7.55
N LEU A 78 -5.50 -10.49 7.18
CA LEU A 78 -5.71 -9.26 7.94
C LEU A 78 -6.40 -9.51 9.28
N ALA A 79 -7.29 -10.51 9.37
CA ALA A 79 -7.92 -10.90 10.63
C ALA A 79 -6.89 -11.33 11.71
N HIS A 80 -5.69 -11.70 11.31
CA HIS A 80 -4.58 -12.10 12.17
C HIS A 80 -3.39 -11.13 12.12
N ALA A 81 -3.59 -9.93 11.57
CA ALA A 81 -2.56 -8.91 11.50
C ALA A 81 -2.13 -8.42 12.87
N ILE A 82 -0.88 -8.04 12.99
CA ILE A 82 -0.32 -7.39 14.17
C ILE A 82 0.28 -6.04 13.77
N LEU A 83 0.27 -5.10 14.70
CA LEU A 83 0.87 -3.79 14.47
C LEU A 83 2.39 -3.88 14.31
N GLU A 84 2.94 -3.04 13.44
CA GLU A 84 4.36 -2.75 13.51
C GLU A 84 4.68 -2.12 14.87
N PRO A 85 5.85 -2.46 15.49
CA PRO A 85 6.24 -1.88 16.75
C PRO A 85 6.19 -0.34 16.71
N LEU A 86 5.56 0.25 17.72
CA LEU A 86 5.38 1.69 17.89
C LEU A 86 4.48 2.38 16.85
N ALA A 87 3.81 1.67 15.95
CA ALA A 87 2.97 2.27 14.90
C ALA A 87 1.91 3.23 15.48
N ILE A 88 1.17 2.83 16.51
CA ILE A 88 0.17 3.72 17.15
C ILE A 88 0.81 5.01 17.67
N SER A 89 1.93 4.89 18.40
CA SER A 89 2.61 6.07 18.96
C SER A 89 3.16 7.00 17.86
N ALA A 90 3.61 6.42 16.75
CA ALA A 90 4.06 7.18 15.57
C ALA A 90 2.89 7.91 14.90
N LEU A 91 1.78 7.22 14.66
CA LEU A 91 0.59 7.84 14.06
C LEU A 91 0.03 8.95 14.97
N GLU A 92 -0.04 8.73 16.28
CA GLU A 92 -0.44 9.75 17.25
C GLU A 92 0.48 10.98 17.19
N TYR A 93 1.81 10.75 17.15
CA TYR A 93 2.79 11.83 17.11
C TYR A 93 2.76 12.59 15.78
N LEU A 94 2.79 11.89 14.65
CA LEU A 94 2.74 12.50 13.31
C LEU A 94 1.42 13.20 13.05
N GLY A 95 0.32 12.62 13.54
CA GLY A 95 -1.03 13.16 13.42
C GLY A 95 -1.24 14.51 14.12
N GLN A 96 -0.34 14.95 15.00
CA GLN A 96 -0.38 16.30 15.57
C GLN A 96 -0.12 17.40 14.50
N SER A 97 0.67 17.06 13.46
CA SER A 97 1.13 18.03 12.46
C SER A 97 0.71 17.70 11.03
N CYS A 98 0.38 16.45 10.73
CA CYS A 98 0.08 15.95 9.40
C CYS A 98 -1.31 15.33 9.33
N GLU A 99 -1.98 15.43 8.16
CA GLU A 99 -3.03 14.49 7.81
C GLU A 99 -2.40 13.12 7.55
N LEU A 100 -3.07 12.05 7.97
CA LEU A 100 -2.56 10.68 7.82
C LEU A 100 -3.59 9.85 7.06
N ALA A 101 -3.13 9.17 6.02
CA ALA A 101 -3.96 8.30 5.19
C ALA A 101 -3.28 6.95 4.96
N VAL A 102 -4.07 5.94 4.63
CA VAL A 102 -3.60 4.63 4.18
C VAL A 102 -4.01 4.41 2.74
N LEU A 103 -3.08 3.90 1.93
CA LEU A 103 -3.34 3.38 0.59
C LEU A 103 -2.72 2.00 0.44
N THR A 104 -3.55 0.98 0.26
CA THR A 104 -3.12 -0.40 0.06
C THR A 104 -3.62 -0.99 -1.26
N ASN A 105 -2.90 -1.99 -1.79
CA ASN A 105 -3.39 -2.80 -2.91
C ASN A 105 -4.34 -3.92 -2.48
N ASN A 106 -4.60 -4.07 -1.19
CA ASN A 106 -5.58 -5.03 -0.68
C ASN A 106 -7.01 -4.54 -0.95
N THR A 107 -7.97 -5.47 -0.89
CA THR A 107 -9.39 -5.15 -1.04
C THR A 107 -9.89 -4.18 0.04
N ASP A 108 -10.89 -3.36 -0.27
CA ASP A 108 -11.63 -2.56 0.72
C ASP A 108 -12.54 -3.42 1.61
N PHE A 109 -12.81 -4.66 1.21
CA PHE A 109 -13.67 -5.56 1.98
C PHE A 109 -13.10 -5.80 3.38
N ASN A 110 -13.88 -5.47 4.41
CA ASN A 110 -13.51 -5.52 5.82
C ASN A 110 -12.23 -4.72 6.22
N LEU A 111 -11.70 -3.87 5.33
CA LEU A 111 -10.44 -3.14 5.59
C LEU A 111 -10.57 -2.22 6.81
N GLU A 112 -11.61 -1.37 6.85
CA GLU A 112 -11.83 -0.46 7.97
C GLU A 112 -12.11 -1.24 9.28
N ASP A 113 -12.89 -2.33 9.22
CA ASP A 113 -13.16 -3.17 10.40
C ASP A 113 -11.87 -3.77 10.98
N ASN A 114 -10.98 -4.26 10.12
CA ASN A 114 -9.71 -4.84 10.53
C ASN A 114 -8.76 -3.77 11.10
N LEU A 115 -8.67 -2.59 10.47
CA LEU A 115 -7.92 -1.46 11.01
C LEU A 115 -8.50 -0.93 12.33
N GLY A 116 -9.84 -0.95 12.46
CA GLY A 116 -10.54 -0.59 13.68
C GLY A 116 -10.22 -1.52 14.85
N LYS A 117 -10.21 -2.84 14.62
CA LYS A 117 -9.80 -3.84 15.63
C LYS A 117 -8.36 -3.65 16.10
N LEU A 118 -7.49 -3.17 15.22
CA LEU A 118 -6.10 -2.85 15.54
C LEU A 118 -5.92 -1.47 16.18
N GLY A 119 -6.99 -0.66 16.30
CA GLY A 119 -6.94 0.67 16.90
C GLY A 119 -6.32 1.75 16.02
N LEU A 120 -6.21 1.52 14.69
CA LEU A 120 -5.57 2.45 13.76
C LEU A 120 -6.52 3.55 13.28
N LEU A 121 -7.81 3.26 13.10
CA LEU A 121 -8.77 4.20 12.52
C LEU A 121 -8.83 5.59 13.17
N PRO A 122 -8.72 5.75 14.52
CA PRO A 122 -8.76 7.08 15.13
C PRO A 122 -7.68 8.05 14.66
N TYR A 123 -6.61 7.55 14.06
CA TYR A 123 -5.46 8.34 13.60
C TYR A 123 -5.50 8.63 12.10
N LEU A 124 -6.35 7.93 11.35
CA LEU A 124 -6.39 7.97 9.88
C LEU A 124 -7.59 8.80 9.41
N SER A 125 -7.33 9.80 8.57
CA SER A 125 -8.37 10.64 8.00
C SER A 125 -8.88 10.14 6.63
N CYS A 126 -8.17 9.16 6.04
CA CYS A 126 -8.58 8.47 4.81
C CYS A 126 -7.97 7.06 4.80
N VAL A 127 -8.77 6.08 4.39
CA VAL A 127 -8.33 4.70 4.14
C VAL A 127 -8.83 4.32 2.76
N ALA A 128 -7.93 3.85 1.90
CA ALA A 128 -8.26 3.43 0.54
C ALA A 128 -7.61 2.07 0.23
N GLY A 129 -8.42 1.14 -0.16
CA GLY A 129 -7.99 -0.14 -0.73
C GLY A 129 -8.09 -0.15 -2.25
N ARG A 130 -7.93 -1.34 -2.81
CA ARG A 130 -7.94 -1.60 -4.25
C ARG A 130 -9.22 -1.14 -4.93
N ASP A 131 -10.36 -1.32 -4.28
CA ASP A 131 -11.66 -1.14 -4.91
C ASP A 131 -12.11 0.33 -4.90
N SER A 132 -11.44 1.19 -4.12
CA SER A 132 -11.66 2.64 -4.03
C SER A 132 -10.91 3.44 -5.10
N VAL A 133 -9.89 2.87 -5.75
CA VAL A 133 -8.99 3.61 -6.63
C VAL A 133 -9.05 3.11 -8.07
N PRO A 134 -8.82 3.98 -9.08
CA PRO A 134 -8.91 3.57 -10.48
C PRO A 134 -7.89 2.50 -10.89
N ARG A 135 -6.67 2.58 -10.40
CA ARG A 135 -5.59 1.63 -10.67
C ARG A 135 -4.71 1.44 -9.46
N LEU A 136 -4.24 0.18 -9.28
CA LEU A 136 -3.35 -0.24 -8.20
C LEU A 136 -1.94 0.34 -8.34
N LYS A 137 -1.21 0.48 -7.20
CA LYS A 137 0.24 0.65 -7.23
C LYS A 137 0.87 -0.49 -8.06
N PRO A 138 1.79 -0.19 -8.99
CA PRO A 138 2.62 1.01 -9.12
C PRO A 138 2.01 2.18 -9.93
N ALA A 139 0.73 2.14 -10.34
CA ALA A 139 0.11 3.29 -10.97
C ALA A 139 -0.05 4.45 -9.94
N PRO A 140 0.05 5.73 -10.38
CA PRO A 140 -0.04 6.88 -9.49
C PRO A 140 -1.44 7.18 -8.98
N ASP A 141 -2.44 6.54 -9.57
CA ASP A 141 -3.87 6.88 -9.44
C ASP A 141 -4.34 6.88 -8.00
N GLY A 142 -3.95 5.85 -7.22
CA GLY A 142 -4.34 5.75 -5.82
C GLY A 142 -3.75 6.88 -4.96
N LEU A 143 -2.48 7.24 -5.16
CA LEU A 143 -1.85 8.34 -4.44
C LEU A 143 -2.50 9.68 -4.79
N LEU A 144 -2.76 9.92 -6.08
CA LEU A 144 -3.43 11.14 -6.53
C LEU A 144 -4.89 11.19 -6.06
N TRP A 145 -5.57 10.05 -6.02
CA TRP A 145 -6.93 9.95 -5.50
C TRP A 145 -6.99 10.31 -4.01
N VAL A 146 -6.08 9.77 -3.18
CA VAL A 146 -5.98 10.14 -1.77
C VAL A 146 -5.64 11.62 -1.62
N ALA A 147 -4.65 12.14 -2.35
CA ALA A 147 -4.25 13.54 -2.29
C ALA A 147 -5.40 14.50 -2.65
N ALA A 148 -6.27 14.11 -3.59
CA ALA A 148 -7.43 14.92 -4.00
C ALA A 148 -8.47 15.14 -2.89
N HIS A 149 -8.47 14.32 -1.83
CA HIS A 149 -9.30 14.55 -0.64
C HIS A 149 -8.76 15.71 0.23
N TYR A 150 -7.56 16.19 -0.04
CA TYR A 150 -6.90 17.27 0.71
C TYR A 150 -6.48 18.41 -0.23
N PRO A 151 -7.44 19.06 -0.90
CA PRO A 151 -7.14 20.06 -1.94
C PRO A 151 -6.36 21.28 -1.43
N GLN A 152 -6.31 21.50 -0.10
CA GLN A 152 -5.53 22.54 0.54
C GLN A 152 -4.05 22.17 0.73
N ILE A 153 -3.67 20.90 0.49
CA ILE A 153 -2.29 20.42 0.64
C ILE A 153 -1.70 20.21 -0.75
N PRO A 154 -0.69 21.01 -1.16
CA PRO A 154 -0.05 20.82 -2.45
C PRO A 154 0.79 19.54 -2.49
N LEU A 155 1.01 18.95 -3.67
CA LEU A 155 1.69 17.65 -3.82
C LEU A 155 3.12 17.66 -3.27
N GLU A 156 3.81 18.81 -3.26
CA GLU A 156 5.14 18.97 -2.67
C GLU A 156 5.14 18.79 -1.14
N ARG A 157 3.95 18.82 -0.53
CA ARG A 157 3.74 18.58 0.90
C ARG A 157 3.08 17.23 1.19
N VAL A 158 3.04 16.35 0.18
CA VAL A 158 2.60 14.97 0.29
C VAL A 158 3.83 14.05 0.27
N VAL A 159 3.85 13.09 1.18
CA VAL A 159 4.86 12.03 1.22
C VAL A 159 4.14 10.69 1.27
N THR A 160 4.62 9.71 0.54
CA THR A 160 4.20 8.32 0.73
C THR A 160 5.30 7.52 1.42
N VAL A 161 4.90 6.63 2.30
CA VAL A 161 5.79 5.73 3.05
C VAL A 161 5.38 4.29 2.73
N GLY A 162 6.33 3.46 2.31
CA GLY A 162 6.05 2.06 1.96
C GLY A 162 7.27 1.16 2.01
N ASP A 163 7.06 -0.14 1.94
CA ASP A 163 8.10 -1.17 2.02
C ASP A 163 8.42 -1.84 0.66
N ALA A 164 7.71 -1.49 -0.40
CA ALA A 164 7.77 -2.18 -1.68
C ALA A 164 8.14 -1.27 -2.86
N ILE A 165 8.74 -1.87 -3.90
CA ILE A 165 9.10 -1.16 -5.14
C ILE A 165 7.87 -0.52 -5.81
N ASN A 166 6.68 -1.14 -5.65
CA ASN A 166 5.43 -0.61 -6.19
C ASN A 166 5.05 0.74 -5.56
N ASP A 167 5.39 0.96 -4.28
CA ASP A 167 5.15 2.24 -3.59
C ASP A 167 6.06 3.33 -4.16
N ALA A 168 7.35 3.00 -4.34
CA ALA A 168 8.33 3.92 -4.91
C ALA A 168 7.95 4.33 -6.33
N GLN A 169 7.58 3.37 -7.18
CA GLN A 169 7.17 3.63 -8.56
C GLN A 169 5.89 4.45 -8.66
N ALA A 170 4.90 4.16 -7.79
CA ALA A 170 3.67 4.94 -7.71
C ALA A 170 3.96 6.39 -7.30
N ALA A 171 4.85 6.59 -6.32
CA ALA A 171 5.27 7.91 -5.87
C ALA A 171 5.96 8.72 -6.97
N GLU A 172 6.92 8.11 -7.68
CA GLU A 172 7.60 8.73 -8.81
C GLU A 172 6.61 9.17 -9.89
N ALA A 173 5.72 8.25 -10.28
CA ALA A 173 4.72 8.51 -11.31
C ALA A 173 3.69 9.59 -10.88
N ALA A 174 3.44 9.73 -9.58
CA ALA A 174 2.57 10.77 -9.02
C ALA A 174 3.28 12.11 -8.79
N GLY A 175 4.61 12.16 -8.87
CA GLY A 175 5.39 13.34 -8.49
C GLY A 175 5.39 13.61 -6.97
N ILE A 176 5.22 12.55 -6.16
CA ILE A 176 5.17 12.59 -4.69
C ILE A 176 6.48 12.02 -4.14
N SER A 177 6.98 12.62 -3.05
CA SER A 177 8.17 12.13 -2.36
C SER A 177 7.95 10.75 -1.74
N PHE A 178 8.92 9.85 -1.90
CA PHE A 178 8.89 8.50 -1.35
C PHE A 178 9.86 8.33 -0.18
N VAL A 179 9.35 7.71 0.88
CA VAL A 179 10.12 7.28 2.04
C VAL A 179 10.01 5.76 2.17
N ALA A 180 11.14 5.10 2.21
CA ALA A 180 11.20 3.66 2.39
C ALA A 180 11.11 3.30 3.86
N TYR A 181 10.22 2.35 4.18
CA TYR A 181 10.15 1.71 5.49
C TYR A 181 10.55 0.24 5.37
N ASN A 182 11.57 -0.17 6.11
CA ASN A 182 11.99 -1.56 6.12
C ASN A 182 12.56 -1.94 7.49
N ASN A 183 11.78 -2.68 8.26
CA ASN A 183 12.16 -3.11 9.59
C ASN A 183 12.89 -4.47 9.65
N SER A 184 12.80 -5.30 8.62
CA SER A 184 13.31 -6.67 8.66
C SER A 184 13.70 -7.27 7.31
N ARG A 185 13.28 -6.68 6.21
CA ARG A 185 13.61 -7.14 4.87
C ARG A 185 14.77 -6.32 4.34
N MET A 186 15.98 -6.86 4.43
CA MET A 186 17.18 -6.28 3.83
C MET A 186 17.09 -6.38 2.30
N GLU A 187 16.12 -5.74 1.68
CA GLU A 187 16.18 -5.51 0.25
C GLU A 187 17.27 -4.49 -0.06
N ASP A 188 18.00 -4.73 -1.12
CA ASP A 188 19.04 -3.83 -1.57
C ASP A 188 18.40 -2.62 -2.27
N TRP A 189 18.04 -1.61 -1.48
CA TRP A 189 17.44 -0.36 -1.95
C TRP A 189 18.28 0.36 -3.02
N THR A 190 19.56 0.02 -3.15
CA THR A 190 20.43 0.60 -4.19
C THR A 190 20.02 0.16 -5.60
N LYS A 191 19.18 -0.87 -5.69
CA LYS A 191 18.61 -1.37 -6.96
C LYS A 191 17.26 -0.76 -7.29
N TRP A 192 16.71 0.05 -6.40
CA TRP A 192 15.41 0.67 -6.61
C TRP A 192 15.54 1.96 -7.37
N SER A 193 14.61 2.16 -8.31
CA SER A 193 14.37 3.41 -8.98
C SER A 193 12.88 3.74 -8.83
N PRO A 194 12.53 4.87 -8.23
CA PRO A 194 13.42 5.93 -7.70
C PRO A 194 14.09 5.55 -6.38
N GLU A 195 15.24 6.20 -6.10
CA GLU A 195 15.86 6.10 -4.79
C GLU A 195 14.98 6.82 -3.75
N PRO A 196 14.72 6.20 -2.58
CA PRO A 196 13.91 6.83 -1.54
C PRO A 196 14.60 8.07 -0.95
N LEU A 197 13.82 9.12 -0.71
CA LEU A 197 14.30 10.36 -0.10
C LEU A 197 14.81 10.15 1.33
N LEU A 198 14.20 9.20 2.04
CA LEU A 198 14.54 8.81 3.42
C LEU A 198 14.32 7.30 3.59
N LYS A 199 15.12 6.69 4.45
CA LYS A 199 15.00 5.27 4.81
C LYS A 199 14.75 5.15 6.30
N LEU A 200 13.63 4.56 6.69
CA LEU A 200 13.25 4.33 8.08
C LEU A 200 13.31 2.83 8.37
N SER A 201 13.76 2.46 9.57
CA SER A 201 13.80 1.07 10.04
C SER A 201 12.90 0.81 11.24
N SER A 202 12.30 1.84 11.81
CA SER A 202 11.41 1.76 12.96
C SER A 202 10.48 2.96 13.01
N TRP A 203 9.39 2.86 13.79
CA TRP A 203 8.47 3.94 14.10
C TRP A 203 8.82 4.63 15.44
N ASP A 204 10.11 4.67 15.80
CA ASP A 204 10.53 5.42 16.97
C ASP A 204 10.45 6.95 16.74
N LYS A 205 10.53 7.69 17.86
CA LYS A 205 10.44 9.16 17.78
C LYS A 205 11.51 9.80 16.89
N PRO A 206 12.81 9.39 16.94
CA PRO A 206 13.82 9.91 16.01
C PRO A 206 13.43 9.73 14.53
N SER A 207 12.91 8.57 14.14
CA SER A 207 12.44 8.28 12.78
C SER A 207 11.27 9.19 12.38
N CYS A 208 10.31 9.40 13.29
CA CYS A 208 9.21 10.33 13.06
C CYS A 208 9.70 11.79 12.93
N ASP A 209 10.68 12.19 13.76
CA ASP A 209 11.29 13.53 13.67
C ASP A 209 12.01 13.73 12.31
N MET A 210 12.72 12.72 11.82
CA MET A 210 13.35 12.77 10.48
C MET A 210 12.29 12.94 9.38
N LEU A 211 11.19 12.21 9.46
CA LEU A 211 10.10 12.32 8.50
C LEU A 211 9.48 13.74 8.51
N LEU A 212 9.25 14.32 9.70
CA LEU A 212 8.73 15.69 9.83
C LEU A 212 9.73 16.76 9.36
N GLN A 213 11.02 16.44 9.33
CA GLN A 213 12.07 17.36 8.85
C GLN A 213 12.07 17.54 7.33
N LEU A 214 11.47 16.61 6.57
CA LEU A 214 11.36 16.71 5.10
C LEU A 214 10.69 18.00 4.62
N TRP A 215 9.92 18.68 5.48
CA TRP A 215 9.21 19.93 5.19
C TRP A 215 9.72 21.14 6.01
N ARG A 216 10.86 21.00 6.67
CA ARG A 216 11.51 22.14 7.31
C ARG A 216 12.40 22.82 6.27
N ASP A 217 12.07 24.06 5.96
CA ASP A 217 12.91 24.97 5.18
C ASP A 217 14.21 25.29 5.94
#